data_8b5ca5b521b62c2d99ab8eb54bb1be82
#
_entry.id   8b5ca5b521b62c2d99ab8eb54bb1be82
#
_cell.length_a   1.000
_cell.length_b   1.000
_cell.length_c   1.000
_cell.angle_alpha   90.00
_cell.angle_beta   90.00
_cell.angle_gamma   90.00
#
_symmetry.space_group_name_H-M   'P 1'
#
loop_
_entity.id
_entity.type
_entity.pdbx_description
1 polymer ?
#
loop_
_entity_poly.entity_id
_entity_poly.type
_entity_poly.pdbx_seq_one_letter_code
_entity_poly.pdbx_strand_id
1 'polypeptide(L)'
;ASEGAGLGHDFLRHIDRCRLLVHVVDVSGSEGRDPVADFDAINAELEQYSPDLAKRPQIVAANKVDIMTDPENLERLRAAAEEAGCELYEISAGTTVGTRNLMRAVAERLRTLPPVTIYEPEYVEVIAEPTDPNAFDIEHYGSTWLVTGTWLERLVQNINFEDYESRNYFDQQLRKVGLFARLEEMGI
;
A
#
# COMPACT_ATOMS: atom_id res chain seq x y z
N ALA A 1 17.65 -7.65 10.29
CA ALA A 1 16.72 -8.33 9.41
C ALA A 1 17.50 -9.29 8.52
N SER A 2 17.25 -10.59 8.67
CA SER A 2 17.72 -11.60 7.72
C SER A 2 17.11 -11.30 6.36
N GLU A 3 17.87 -11.47 5.30
CA GLU A 3 17.53 -11.32 3.90
C GLU A 3 16.05 -11.65 3.61
N GLY A 4 15.24 -10.60 3.34
CA GLY A 4 13.84 -10.72 2.95
C GLY A 4 12.77 -10.36 3.99
N ALA A 5 13.12 -9.93 5.21
CA ALA A 5 12.17 -9.56 6.27
C ALA A 5 12.13 -8.05 6.57
N GLY A 6 12.36 -7.19 5.59
CA GLY A 6 12.10 -5.76 5.73
C GLY A 6 10.61 -5.45 5.65
N LEU A 7 10.21 -4.22 6.01
CA LEU A 7 8.82 -3.75 5.96
C LEU A 7 8.20 -3.83 4.55
N GLY A 8 9.01 -3.97 3.52
CA GLY A 8 8.57 -4.02 2.13
C GLY A 8 8.14 -2.66 1.59
N HIS A 9 8.47 -2.41 0.31
CA HIS A 9 8.24 -1.10 -0.32
C HIS A 9 6.75 -0.71 -0.37
N ASP A 10 5.86 -1.68 -0.58
CA ASP A 10 4.41 -1.42 -0.63
C ASP A 10 3.85 -1.05 0.74
N PHE A 11 4.34 -1.67 1.82
CA PHE A 11 3.96 -1.33 3.19
C PHE A 11 4.45 0.08 3.58
N LEU A 12 5.68 0.45 3.23
CA LEU A 12 6.24 1.78 3.47
C LEU A 12 5.45 2.88 2.75
N ARG A 13 4.92 2.61 1.56
CA ARG A 13 4.02 3.53 0.84
C ARG A 13 2.72 3.80 1.60
N HIS A 14 2.17 2.80 2.31
CA HIS A 14 1.00 3.00 3.16
C HIS A 14 1.33 3.81 4.41
N ILE A 15 2.49 3.56 5.04
CA ILE A 15 2.95 4.31 6.20
C ILE A 15 3.20 5.78 5.85
N ASP A 16 3.64 6.08 4.65
CA ASP A 16 3.93 7.44 4.19
C ASP A 16 2.72 8.38 4.26
N ARG A 17 1.51 7.85 4.32
CA ARG A 17 0.27 8.61 4.51
C ARG A 17 -0.12 8.80 5.99
N CYS A 18 0.61 8.21 6.93
CA CYS A 18 0.31 8.33 8.35
C CYS A 18 0.91 9.62 8.95
N ARG A 19 0.20 10.27 9.86
CA ARG A 19 0.68 11.46 10.59
C ARG A 19 1.48 11.10 11.83
N LEU A 20 1.25 9.93 12.37
CA LEU A 20 1.84 9.39 13.58
C LEU A 20 2.12 7.92 13.37
N LEU A 21 3.26 7.44 13.79
CA LEU A 21 3.62 6.04 13.76
C LEU A 21 3.52 5.45 15.17
N VAL A 22 2.99 4.25 15.28
CA VAL A 22 3.05 3.45 16.51
C VAL A 22 3.97 2.26 16.23
N HIS A 23 5.17 2.33 16.80
CA HIS A 23 6.18 1.30 16.66
C HIS A 23 5.99 0.24 17.76
N VAL A 24 5.50 -0.93 17.38
CA VAL A 24 5.23 -2.03 18.30
C VAL A 24 6.46 -2.93 18.37
N VAL A 25 7.06 -3.04 19.56
CA VAL A 25 8.27 -3.84 19.81
C VAL A 25 7.97 -4.95 20.80
N ASP A 26 8.38 -6.17 20.51
CA ASP A 26 8.26 -7.32 21.42
C ASP A 26 9.36 -7.29 22.48
N VAL A 27 8.99 -7.12 23.73
CA VAL A 27 9.94 -7.10 24.86
C VAL A 27 9.99 -8.43 25.63
N SER A 28 9.23 -9.43 25.18
CA SER A 28 9.13 -10.71 25.91
C SER A 28 10.43 -11.49 25.96
N GLY A 29 11.30 -11.31 24.97
CA GLY A 29 12.49 -12.14 24.79
C GLY A 29 12.19 -13.59 24.36
N SER A 30 10.92 -13.94 24.12
CA SER A 30 10.49 -15.32 23.84
C SER A 30 11.05 -15.89 22.54
N GLU A 31 11.42 -15.03 21.59
CA GLU A 31 11.99 -15.41 20.29
C GLU A 31 13.51 -15.23 20.21
N GLY A 32 14.14 -14.89 21.36
CA GLY A 32 15.60 -14.65 21.44
C GLY A 32 16.05 -13.40 20.65
N ARG A 33 15.15 -12.49 20.33
CA ARG A 33 15.43 -11.22 19.65
C ARG A 33 15.72 -10.12 20.66
N ASP A 34 16.60 -9.20 20.26
CA ASP A 34 16.88 -8.00 21.07
C ASP A 34 15.91 -6.88 20.67
N PRO A 35 15.06 -6.39 21.61
CA PRO A 35 14.09 -5.35 21.32
C PRO A 35 14.71 -4.02 20.87
N VAL A 36 15.92 -3.69 21.36
CA VAL A 36 16.62 -2.48 20.90
C VAL A 36 17.10 -2.64 19.47
N ALA A 37 17.70 -3.78 19.15
CA ALA A 37 18.14 -4.05 17.78
C ALA A 37 16.96 -4.07 16.78
N ASP A 38 15.79 -4.58 17.19
CA ASP A 38 14.59 -4.54 16.36
C ASP A 38 14.07 -3.11 16.18
N PHE A 39 14.08 -2.30 17.23
CA PHE A 39 13.71 -0.88 17.19
C PHE A 39 14.61 -0.10 16.23
N ASP A 40 15.92 -0.26 16.35
CA ASP A 40 16.90 0.42 15.51
C ASP A 40 16.82 -0.01 14.06
N ALA A 41 16.62 -1.31 13.80
CA ALA A 41 16.50 -1.84 12.45
C ALA A 41 15.30 -1.22 11.69
N ILE A 42 14.15 -1.11 12.35
CA ILE A 42 12.95 -0.49 11.74
C ILE A 42 13.17 1.01 11.51
N ASN A 43 13.78 1.73 12.45
CA ASN A 43 14.09 3.15 12.28
C ASN A 43 15.07 3.37 11.12
N ALA A 44 16.08 2.52 10.96
CA ALA A 44 16.99 2.55 9.83
C ALA A 44 16.28 2.29 8.50
N GLU A 45 15.33 1.35 8.45
CA GLU A 45 14.51 1.10 7.24
C GLU A 45 13.64 2.30 6.88
N LEU A 46 13.02 2.96 7.87
CA LEU A 46 12.24 4.19 7.65
C LEU A 46 13.12 5.31 7.08
N GLU A 47 14.31 5.51 7.62
CA GLU A 47 15.27 6.52 7.17
C GLU A 47 15.78 6.23 5.76
N GLN A 48 16.08 4.98 5.46
CA GLN A 48 16.53 4.55 4.14
C GLN A 48 15.46 4.74 3.08
N TYR A 49 14.18 4.54 3.43
CA TYR A 49 13.06 4.74 2.51
C TYR A 49 12.79 6.23 2.26
N SER A 50 12.68 7.03 3.32
CA SER A 50 12.42 8.45 3.24
C SER A 50 12.86 9.18 4.52
N PRO A 51 13.80 10.15 4.43
CA PRO A 51 14.18 10.98 5.56
C PRO A 51 13.01 11.76 6.19
N ASP A 52 11.96 12.05 5.42
CA ASP A 52 10.76 12.72 5.92
C ASP A 52 9.86 11.76 6.70
N LEU A 53 9.84 10.49 6.33
CA LEU A 53 9.13 9.44 7.07
C LEU A 53 9.81 9.15 8.42
N ALA A 54 11.14 9.10 8.44
CA ALA A 54 11.91 8.90 9.67
C ALA A 54 11.73 10.03 10.69
N LYS A 55 11.45 11.27 10.24
CA LYS A 55 11.19 12.42 11.10
C LYS A 55 9.78 12.50 11.65
N ARG A 56 8.88 11.60 11.22
CA ARG A 56 7.50 11.62 11.70
C ARG A 56 7.42 11.29 13.18
N PRO A 57 6.50 11.93 13.91
CA PRO A 57 6.28 11.60 15.31
C PRO A 57 6.01 10.10 15.49
N GLN A 58 6.69 9.50 16.45
CA GLN A 58 6.52 8.10 16.79
C GLN A 58 6.12 7.94 18.26
N ILE A 59 5.36 6.89 18.55
CA ILE A 59 5.09 6.38 19.89
C ILE A 59 5.55 4.92 19.90
N VAL A 60 6.36 4.54 20.89
CA VAL A 60 6.82 3.16 21.05
C VAL A 60 5.85 2.40 21.94
N ALA A 61 5.40 1.24 21.49
CA ALA A 61 4.58 0.32 22.28
C ALA A 61 5.40 -0.93 22.61
N ALA A 62 5.91 -1.01 23.83
CA ALA A 62 6.57 -2.20 24.35
C ALA A 62 5.51 -3.29 24.62
N ASN A 63 5.41 -4.25 23.70
CA ASN A 63 4.36 -5.27 23.71
C ASN A 63 4.82 -6.57 24.35
N LYS A 64 3.86 -7.36 24.81
CA LYS A 64 4.03 -8.65 25.47
C LYS A 64 4.68 -8.54 26.86
N VAL A 65 4.40 -7.45 27.59
CA VAL A 65 4.93 -7.27 28.96
C VAL A 65 4.40 -8.33 29.94
N ASP A 66 3.27 -8.97 29.64
CA ASP A 66 2.66 -10.04 30.44
C ASP A 66 3.45 -11.36 30.45
N ILE A 67 4.25 -11.59 29.42
CA ILE A 67 5.10 -12.78 29.29
C ILE A 67 6.59 -12.45 29.22
N MET A 68 6.97 -11.24 29.61
CA MET A 68 8.35 -10.79 29.60
C MET A 68 9.20 -11.62 30.56
N THR A 69 10.30 -12.17 30.08
CA THR A 69 11.20 -13.04 30.85
C THR A 69 12.33 -12.25 31.46
N ASP A 70 12.75 -11.15 30.85
CA ASP A 70 13.85 -10.31 31.29
C ASP A 70 13.43 -8.82 31.35
N PRO A 71 13.28 -8.24 32.55
CA PRO A 71 12.91 -6.83 32.68
C PRO A 71 13.95 -5.86 32.10
N GLU A 72 15.22 -6.26 31.94
CA GLU A 72 16.25 -5.43 31.35
C GLU A 72 15.93 -5.05 29.89
N ASN A 73 15.25 -5.92 29.16
CA ASN A 73 14.80 -5.66 27.81
C ASN A 73 13.91 -4.41 27.70
N LEU A 74 13.00 -4.25 28.66
CA LEU A 74 12.12 -3.08 28.72
C LEU A 74 12.89 -1.80 29.07
N GLU A 75 13.79 -1.87 30.04
CA GLU A 75 14.59 -0.70 30.47
C GLU A 75 15.53 -0.23 29.36
N ARG A 76 16.15 -1.15 28.63
CA ARG A 76 17.00 -0.84 27.47
C ARG A 76 16.20 -0.21 26.34
N LEU A 77 15.02 -0.76 26.02
CA LEU A 77 14.15 -0.19 25.01
C LEU A 77 13.63 1.19 25.43
N ARG A 78 13.33 1.39 26.72
CA ARG A 78 12.93 2.70 27.26
C ARG A 78 14.01 3.75 27.06
N ALA A 79 15.26 3.41 27.36
CA ALA A 79 16.41 4.30 27.17
C ALA A 79 16.60 4.65 25.68
N ALA A 80 16.50 3.67 24.78
CA ALA A 80 16.60 3.87 23.33
C ALA A 80 15.45 4.74 22.78
N ALA A 81 14.23 4.54 23.26
CA ALA A 81 13.07 5.35 22.89
C ALA A 81 13.22 6.81 23.37
N GLU A 82 13.72 7.03 24.60
CA GLU A 82 13.98 8.35 25.15
C GLU A 82 15.07 9.08 24.34
N GLU A 83 16.15 8.40 23.96
CA GLU A 83 17.23 8.95 23.13
C GLU A 83 16.68 9.35 21.73
N ALA A 84 15.75 8.56 21.18
CA ALA A 84 15.06 8.87 19.93
C ALA A 84 13.95 9.95 20.09
N GLY A 85 13.69 10.45 21.30
CA GLY A 85 12.64 11.43 21.57
C GLY A 85 11.22 10.87 21.46
N CYS A 86 11.04 9.57 21.63
CA CYS A 86 9.78 8.86 21.51
C CYS A 86 9.18 8.55 22.90
N GLU A 87 7.86 8.75 23.06
CA GLU A 87 7.14 8.26 24.23
C GLU A 87 6.97 6.75 24.16
N LEU A 88 7.20 6.05 25.29
CA LEU A 88 7.04 4.60 25.39
C LEU A 88 5.84 4.22 26.27
N TYR A 89 5.03 3.30 25.79
CA TYR A 89 3.89 2.71 26.50
C TYR A 89 4.06 1.20 26.62
N GLU A 90 3.92 0.71 27.84
CA GLU A 90 3.92 -0.72 28.12
C GLU A 90 2.55 -1.30 27.86
N ILE A 91 2.49 -2.34 27.02
CA ILE A 91 1.23 -2.98 26.66
C ILE A 91 1.36 -4.50 26.63
N SER A 92 0.23 -5.14 26.79
CA SER A 92 0.00 -6.51 26.32
C SER A 92 -1.20 -6.51 25.41
N ALA A 93 -0.98 -6.65 24.11
CA ALA A 93 -2.09 -6.71 23.14
C ALA A 93 -2.96 -7.95 23.38
N GLY A 94 -2.37 -9.07 23.83
CA GLY A 94 -3.10 -10.31 24.12
C GLY A 94 -4.04 -10.19 25.31
N THR A 95 -3.63 -9.50 26.37
CA THR A 95 -4.43 -9.29 27.59
C THR A 95 -5.15 -7.94 27.63
N THR A 96 -4.88 -7.08 26.64
CA THR A 96 -5.39 -5.70 26.53
C THR A 96 -4.88 -4.72 27.60
N VAL A 97 -3.96 -5.15 28.47
CA VAL A 97 -3.33 -4.30 29.50
C VAL A 97 -2.55 -3.17 28.80
N GLY A 98 -2.70 -1.94 29.30
CA GLY A 98 -2.01 -0.74 28.77
C GLY A 98 -2.53 -0.20 27.44
N THR A 99 -3.25 -0.99 26.64
CA THR A 99 -3.71 -0.59 25.29
C THR A 99 -4.60 0.65 25.29
N ARG A 100 -5.46 0.83 26.30
CA ARG A 100 -6.31 2.02 26.44
C ARG A 100 -5.48 3.29 26.64
N ASN A 101 -4.38 3.22 27.41
CA ASN A 101 -3.52 4.36 27.67
C ASN A 101 -2.75 4.74 26.41
N LEU A 102 -2.22 3.76 25.66
CA LEU A 102 -1.60 3.94 24.35
C LEU A 102 -2.59 4.63 23.37
N MET A 103 -3.81 4.12 23.24
CA MET A 103 -4.81 4.69 22.31
C MET A 103 -5.22 6.12 22.70
N ARG A 104 -5.25 6.44 24.01
CA ARG A 104 -5.50 7.81 24.46
C ARG A 104 -4.37 8.72 24.05
N ALA A 105 -3.10 8.33 24.27
CA ALA A 105 -1.94 9.10 23.87
C ALA A 105 -1.90 9.32 22.34
N VAL A 106 -2.16 8.29 21.56
CA VAL A 106 -2.29 8.38 20.09
C VAL A 106 -3.35 9.40 19.69
N ALA A 107 -4.55 9.35 20.30
CA ALA A 107 -5.63 10.28 20.00
C ALA A 107 -5.27 11.73 20.38
N GLU A 108 -4.64 11.95 21.53
CA GLU A 108 -4.18 13.25 21.98
C GLU A 108 -3.09 13.81 21.03
N ARG A 109 -2.12 12.98 20.67
CA ARG A 109 -1.05 13.37 19.75
C ARG A 109 -1.60 13.74 18.36
N LEU A 110 -2.53 12.94 17.82
CA LEU A 110 -3.14 13.20 16.51
C LEU A 110 -3.93 14.53 16.47
N ARG A 111 -4.47 15.00 17.59
CA ARG A 111 -5.16 16.30 17.66
C ARG A 111 -4.21 17.48 17.52
N THR A 112 -2.96 17.33 17.93
CA THR A 112 -1.93 18.37 17.89
C THR A 112 -1.14 18.39 16.57
N LEU A 113 -1.17 17.28 15.82
CA LEU A 113 -0.43 17.18 14.58
C LEU A 113 -1.19 17.85 13.43
N PRO A 114 -0.50 18.55 12.52
CA PRO A 114 -1.12 19.11 11.32
C PRO A 114 -1.70 17.98 10.46
N PRO A 115 -2.70 18.28 9.62
CA PRO A 115 -3.16 17.32 8.62
C PRO A 115 -2.00 16.93 7.70
N VAL A 116 -2.02 15.68 7.20
CA VAL A 116 -1.05 15.26 6.18
C VAL A 116 -1.21 16.18 5.00
N THR A 117 -0.10 16.78 4.54
CA THR A 117 -0.07 17.36 3.21
C THR A 117 -0.16 16.18 2.25
N ILE A 118 -1.35 15.93 1.75
CA ILE A 118 -1.53 14.96 0.67
C ILE A 118 -0.81 15.61 -0.50
N TYR A 119 0.35 15.08 -0.89
CA TYR A 119 0.86 15.33 -2.21
C TYR A 119 -0.19 14.72 -3.14
N GLU A 120 -1.04 15.57 -3.70
CA GLU A 120 -1.83 15.15 -4.85
C GLU A 120 -0.78 14.66 -5.86
N PRO A 121 -0.85 13.41 -6.31
CA PRO A 121 0.04 12.99 -7.37
C PRO A 121 -0.19 13.98 -8.50
N GLU A 122 0.88 14.48 -9.09
CA GLU A 122 0.88 15.33 -10.29
C GLU A 122 0.37 14.55 -11.53
N TYR A 123 -0.29 13.45 -11.26
CA TYR A 123 -1.10 12.71 -12.20
C TYR A 123 -2.41 13.48 -12.32
N VAL A 124 -2.37 14.50 -13.19
CA VAL A 124 -3.59 14.98 -13.82
C VAL A 124 -4.17 13.74 -14.49
N GLU A 125 -5.19 13.16 -13.85
CA GLU A 125 -6.09 12.27 -14.54
C GLU A 125 -6.55 13.07 -15.75
N VAL A 126 -5.94 12.82 -16.90
CA VAL A 126 -6.51 13.28 -18.16
C VAL A 126 -7.87 12.61 -18.15
N ILE A 127 -8.89 13.34 -17.72
CA ILE A 127 -10.28 12.97 -17.94
C ILE A 127 -10.33 12.87 -19.44
N ALA A 128 -10.09 11.65 -19.95
CA ALA A 128 -10.35 11.34 -21.33
C ALA A 128 -11.79 11.81 -21.54
N GLU A 129 -11.97 12.76 -22.46
CA GLU A 129 -13.29 13.16 -22.89
C GLU A 129 -14.11 11.88 -23.03
N PRO A 130 -15.39 11.86 -22.67
CA PRO A 130 -16.19 10.65 -22.73
C PRO A 130 -16.07 10.10 -24.13
N THR A 131 -15.12 9.19 -24.29
CA THR A 131 -14.86 8.53 -25.57
C THR A 131 -16.10 7.73 -25.80
N ASP A 132 -16.81 8.01 -26.91
CA ASP A 132 -17.95 7.21 -27.34
C ASP A 132 -17.50 5.75 -27.17
N PRO A 133 -18.17 4.94 -26.35
CA PRO A 133 -17.79 3.52 -26.16
C PRO A 133 -17.80 2.74 -27.48
N ASN A 134 -18.35 3.32 -28.54
CA ASN A 134 -18.38 2.77 -29.89
C ASN A 134 -17.33 3.40 -30.82
N ALA A 135 -16.49 4.32 -30.34
CA ALA A 135 -15.44 4.91 -31.17
C ALA A 135 -14.37 3.87 -31.48
N PHE A 136 -14.25 3.51 -32.73
CA PHE A 136 -13.17 2.69 -33.29
C PHE A 136 -12.80 3.20 -34.68
N ASP A 137 -11.55 3.08 -35.04
CA ASP A 137 -11.02 3.40 -36.35
C ASP A 137 -10.67 2.12 -37.09
N ILE A 138 -10.90 2.09 -38.41
CA ILE A 138 -10.57 0.96 -39.28
C ILE A 138 -9.64 1.46 -40.37
N GLU A 139 -8.42 0.91 -40.39
CA GLU A 139 -7.39 1.21 -41.37
C GLU A 139 -7.10 -0.02 -42.23
N HIS A 140 -6.82 0.19 -43.51
CA HIS A 140 -6.54 -0.88 -44.48
C HIS A 140 -5.10 -0.83 -44.94
N TYR A 141 -4.36 -1.92 -44.71
CA TYR A 141 -2.95 -2.08 -45.13
C TYR A 141 -2.79 -3.32 -46.01
N GLY A 142 -2.87 -3.13 -47.32
CA GLY A 142 -2.72 -4.25 -48.29
C GLY A 142 -3.85 -5.28 -48.19
N SER A 143 -3.61 -6.43 -47.58
CA SER A 143 -4.63 -7.48 -47.36
C SER A 143 -5.08 -7.56 -45.88
N THR A 144 -4.62 -6.63 -45.02
CA THR A 144 -4.90 -6.67 -43.58
C THR A 144 -5.70 -5.43 -43.18
N TRP A 145 -6.69 -5.65 -42.34
CA TRP A 145 -7.47 -4.59 -41.73
C TRP A 145 -7.07 -4.43 -40.28
N LEU A 146 -6.72 -3.22 -39.88
CA LEU A 146 -6.39 -2.87 -38.52
C LEU A 146 -7.56 -2.12 -37.90
N VAL A 147 -8.10 -2.65 -36.81
CA VAL A 147 -9.14 -1.99 -36.04
C VAL A 147 -8.52 -1.51 -34.73
N THR A 148 -8.62 -0.21 -34.45
CA THR A 148 -8.11 0.41 -33.24
C THR A 148 -9.22 1.08 -32.46
N GLY A 149 -9.09 1.09 -31.11
CA GLY A 149 -10.03 1.75 -30.22
C GLY A 149 -9.70 1.44 -28.78
N THR A 150 -9.77 2.45 -27.92
CA THR A 150 -9.38 2.33 -26.49
C THR A 150 -10.20 1.26 -25.77
N TRP A 151 -11.48 1.13 -26.07
CA TRP A 151 -12.35 0.08 -25.50
C TRP A 151 -11.97 -1.31 -26.01
N LEU A 152 -11.59 -1.43 -27.30
CA LEU A 152 -11.19 -2.69 -27.92
C LEU A 152 -9.88 -3.20 -27.35
N GLU A 153 -8.90 -2.34 -27.15
CA GLU A 153 -7.63 -2.68 -26.51
C GLU A 153 -7.85 -3.23 -25.10
N ARG A 154 -8.69 -2.56 -24.30
CA ARG A 154 -9.08 -3.02 -22.97
C ARG A 154 -9.81 -4.36 -23.00
N LEU A 155 -10.69 -4.55 -23.96
CA LEU A 155 -11.43 -5.79 -24.14
C LEU A 155 -10.47 -6.95 -24.46
N VAL A 156 -9.55 -6.77 -25.42
CA VAL A 156 -8.54 -7.76 -25.79
C VAL A 156 -7.64 -8.15 -24.62
N GLN A 157 -7.22 -7.19 -23.81
CA GLN A 157 -6.36 -7.45 -22.64
C GLN A 157 -7.04 -8.33 -21.57
N ASN A 158 -8.37 -8.32 -21.51
CA ASN A 158 -9.15 -9.04 -20.49
C ASN A 158 -9.80 -10.34 -21.01
N ILE A 159 -9.55 -10.72 -22.27
CA ILE A 159 -10.12 -11.93 -22.87
C ILE A 159 -9.10 -13.08 -22.86
N ASN A 160 -9.55 -14.22 -22.38
CA ASN A 160 -8.83 -15.48 -22.57
C ASN A 160 -9.26 -16.13 -23.89
N PHE A 161 -8.44 -16.01 -24.94
CA PHE A 161 -8.74 -16.57 -26.26
C PHE A 161 -8.67 -18.10 -26.34
N GLU A 162 -8.15 -18.79 -25.31
CA GLU A 162 -8.15 -20.24 -25.23
C GLU A 162 -9.51 -20.79 -24.75
N ASP A 163 -10.27 -19.97 -24.02
CA ASP A 163 -11.57 -20.33 -23.48
C ASP A 163 -12.71 -20.03 -24.46
N TYR A 164 -13.62 -21.00 -24.65
CA TYR A 164 -14.73 -20.86 -25.59
C TYR A 164 -15.74 -19.77 -25.16
N GLU A 165 -16.08 -19.69 -23.89
CA GLU A 165 -17.06 -18.72 -23.38
C GLU A 165 -16.52 -17.30 -23.48
N SER A 166 -15.24 -17.10 -23.18
CA SER A 166 -14.56 -15.80 -23.33
C SER A 166 -14.52 -15.33 -24.78
N ARG A 167 -14.24 -16.20 -25.73
CA ARG A 167 -14.30 -15.88 -27.16
C ARG A 167 -15.70 -15.51 -27.62
N ASN A 168 -16.71 -16.24 -27.16
CA ASN A 168 -18.11 -15.95 -27.50
C ASN A 168 -18.54 -14.58 -26.93
N TYR A 169 -18.11 -14.27 -25.69
CA TYR A 169 -18.33 -12.94 -25.11
C TYR A 169 -17.66 -11.84 -25.94
N PHE A 170 -16.42 -12.05 -26.38
CA PHE A 170 -15.70 -11.11 -27.23
C PHE A 170 -16.46 -10.83 -28.54
N ASP A 171 -16.88 -11.88 -29.26
CA ASP A 171 -17.67 -11.78 -30.51
C ASP A 171 -18.98 -10.99 -30.27
N GLN A 172 -19.67 -11.27 -29.17
CA GLN A 172 -20.90 -10.55 -28.81
C GLN A 172 -20.66 -9.06 -28.58
N GLN A 173 -19.54 -8.69 -27.91
CA GLN A 173 -19.21 -7.28 -27.71
C GLN A 173 -18.90 -6.57 -29.02
N LEU A 174 -18.16 -7.19 -29.93
CA LEU A 174 -17.86 -6.64 -31.24
C LEU A 174 -19.16 -6.43 -32.09
N ARG A 175 -20.10 -7.37 -32.01
CA ARG A 175 -21.42 -7.23 -32.65
C ARG A 175 -22.24 -6.10 -32.07
N LYS A 176 -22.24 -5.99 -30.73
CA LYS A 176 -23.00 -4.97 -30.01
C LYS A 176 -22.57 -3.55 -30.35
N VAL A 177 -21.27 -3.32 -30.54
CA VAL A 177 -20.70 -2.01 -30.91
C VAL A 177 -20.81 -1.74 -32.43
N GLY A 178 -21.31 -2.69 -33.21
CA GLY A 178 -21.55 -2.51 -34.63
C GLY A 178 -20.31 -2.67 -35.53
N LEU A 179 -19.21 -3.24 -34.99
CA LEU A 179 -17.98 -3.41 -35.77
C LEU A 179 -18.22 -4.25 -37.03
N PHE A 180 -18.93 -5.36 -36.93
CA PHE A 180 -19.23 -6.22 -38.10
C PHE A 180 -20.09 -5.53 -39.15
N ALA A 181 -21.10 -4.77 -38.73
CA ALA A 181 -21.92 -3.99 -39.65
C ALA A 181 -21.08 -2.97 -40.41
N ARG A 182 -20.12 -2.35 -39.72
CA ARG A 182 -19.22 -1.37 -40.36
C ARG A 182 -18.25 -2.02 -41.36
N LEU A 183 -17.76 -3.22 -41.06
CA LEU A 183 -16.90 -3.99 -41.97
C LEU A 183 -17.71 -4.43 -43.21
N GLU A 184 -18.96 -4.92 -43.07
CA GLU A 184 -19.87 -5.26 -44.18
C GLU A 184 -20.15 -4.07 -45.07
N GLU A 185 -20.39 -2.86 -44.55
CA GLU A 185 -20.53 -1.62 -45.30
C GLU A 185 -19.28 -1.29 -46.13
N MET A 186 -18.10 -1.69 -45.68
CA MET A 186 -16.81 -1.49 -46.35
C MET A 186 -16.53 -2.59 -47.39
N GLY A 187 -17.41 -3.60 -47.51
CA GLY A 187 -17.31 -4.67 -48.49
C GLY A 187 -16.41 -5.83 -48.09
N ILE A 188 -16.30 -6.07 -46.79
CA ILE A 188 -15.48 -7.15 -46.17
C ILE A 188 -16.40 -8.25 -45.73
#